data_181950a14298a9f19b9f1d4197135b7f
#
_entry.id   181950a14298a9f19b9f1d4197135b7f
#
_cell.length_a   1.000
_cell.length_b   1.000
_cell.length_c   1.000
_cell.angle_alpha   90.00
_cell.angle_beta   90.00
_cell.angle_gamma   90.00
#
_symmetry.space_group_name_H-M   'P 1'
#
loop_
_entity.id
_entity.type
_entity.pdbx_description
1 polymer ?
#
loop_
_entity_poly.entity_id
_entity_poly.type
_entity_poly.pdbx_seq_one_letter_code
_entity_poly.pdbx_strand_id
1 'polypeptide(L)'
;PRCGWNLEGERDSVVLICSNCETAWEALEGKFNRVRVSKVSGTGGSTVYLPFWKISASGKGLPLHSFADFIRLTNQPRVVRREMENQEMRFWVPAFKIRPKVFLNLSRQFTVSQHNFHPEEMIPKKNLYPVTLPQSEAVQSLKMILAGATLNKKDVLPHLPNVSFDIMDSTLVYLPFTDTGHEMIQQQMRTSINKNSLEFGRRL
;
A
#
# COMPACT_ATOMS: atom_id res chain seq x y z
N PRO A 1 -19.58 -9.88 10.32
CA PRO A 1 -18.92 -11.14 9.92
C PRO A 1 -19.96 -12.27 9.80
N ARG A 2 -19.70 -13.29 8.99
CA ARG A 2 -20.62 -14.43 8.82
C ARG A 2 -20.77 -15.28 10.10
N CYS A 3 -19.78 -15.19 11.00
CA CYS A 3 -19.77 -15.95 12.27
C CYS A 3 -20.60 -15.31 13.39
N GLY A 4 -21.16 -14.11 13.21
CA GLY A 4 -21.90 -13.38 14.22
C GLY A 4 -21.05 -12.76 15.35
N TRP A 5 -19.71 -12.90 15.28
CA TRP A 5 -18.81 -12.32 16.28
C TRP A 5 -18.58 -10.82 16.04
N ASN A 6 -18.11 -10.10 17.05
CA ASN A 6 -17.83 -8.68 16.95
C ASN A 6 -16.63 -8.40 16.04
N LEU A 7 -16.66 -7.22 15.39
CA LEU A 7 -15.53 -6.65 14.68
C LEU A 7 -14.73 -5.77 15.63
N GLU A 8 -13.42 -5.92 15.62
CA GLU A 8 -12.48 -5.22 16.49
C GLU A 8 -11.58 -4.29 15.65
N GLY A 9 -11.26 -3.14 16.22
CA GLY A 9 -10.34 -2.15 15.63
C GLY A 9 -10.12 -1.00 16.59
N GLU A 10 -9.09 -0.19 16.32
CA GLU A 10 -8.87 1.04 17.05
C GLU A 10 -9.88 2.12 16.61
N ARG A 11 -10.04 3.18 17.40
CA ARG A 11 -11.07 4.21 17.20
C ARG A 11 -11.05 4.85 15.80
N ASP A 12 -9.86 5.00 15.22
CA ASP A 12 -9.62 5.60 13.90
C ASP A 12 -9.49 4.57 12.76
N SER A 13 -9.72 3.28 13.05
CA SER A 13 -9.63 2.22 12.05
C SER A 13 -10.80 2.24 11.08
N VAL A 14 -10.51 2.25 9.78
CA VAL A 14 -11.50 2.08 8.71
C VAL A 14 -11.65 0.61 8.29
N VAL A 15 -10.69 -0.24 8.66
CA VAL A 15 -10.77 -1.69 8.49
C VAL A 15 -10.83 -2.34 9.87
N LEU A 16 -11.87 -3.13 10.09
CA LEU A 16 -12.10 -3.87 11.31
C LEU A 16 -11.89 -5.36 11.09
N ILE A 17 -11.41 -6.05 12.11
CA ILE A 17 -11.03 -7.46 12.05
C ILE A 17 -11.94 -8.27 12.96
N CYS A 18 -12.41 -9.42 12.47
CA CYS A 18 -13.04 -10.42 13.30
C CYS A 18 -12.00 -11.42 13.80
N SER A 19 -11.73 -11.43 15.10
CA SER A 19 -10.75 -12.33 15.72
C SER A 19 -11.19 -13.80 15.67
N ASN A 20 -12.49 -14.07 15.59
CA ASN A 20 -13.02 -15.44 15.57
C ASN A 20 -12.91 -16.13 14.19
N CYS A 21 -13.23 -15.44 13.09
CA CYS A 21 -13.16 -16.02 11.75
C CYS A 21 -12.03 -15.44 10.89
N GLU A 22 -11.14 -14.67 11.48
CA GLU A 22 -9.96 -14.07 10.87
C GLU A 22 -10.28 -13.36 9.53
N THR A 23 -11.39 -12.59 9.51
CA THR A 23 -11.80 -11.80 8.35
C THR A 23 -11.68 -10.32 8.62
N ALA A 24 -11.34 -9.54 7.59
CA ALA A 24 -11.26 -8.10 7.67
C ALA A 24 -12.37 -7.45 6.83
N TRP A 25 -12.88 -6.32 7.32
CA TRP A 25 -14.02 -5.62 6.76
C TRP A 25 -13.76 -4.11 6.76
N GLU A 26 -13.81 -3.49 5.61
CA GLU A 26 -13.75 -2.05 5.48
C GLU A 26 -15.13 -1.45 5.74
N ALA A 27 -15.17 -0.52 6.71
CA ALA A 27 -16.37 0.25 7.02
C ALA A 27 -16.38 1.52 6.16
N LEU A 28 -17.25 1.59 5.17
CA LEU A 28 -17.38 2.74 4.28
C LEU A 28 -18.85 3.04 4.02
N GLU A 29 -19.27 4.31 4.24
CA GLU A 29 -20.63 4.79 3.96
C GLU A 29 -21.75 3.92 4.57
N GLY A 30 -21.54 3.43 5.78
CA GLY A 30 -22.50 2.58 6.51
C GLY A 30 -22.57 1.13 5.98
N LYS A 31 -21.68 0.74 5.09
CA LYS A 31 -21.57 -0.64 4.58
C LYS A 31 -20.26 -1.27 5.04
N PHE A 32 -20.26 -2.61 5.07
CA PHE A 32 -19.07 -3.40 5.35
C PHE A 32 -18.69 -4.20 4.11
N ASN A 33 -17.52 -3.87 3.55
CA ASN A 33 -16.95 -4.59 2.42
C ASN A 33 -15.85 -5.52 2.91
N ARG A 34 -15.88 -6.78 2.50
CA ARG A 34 -14.83 -7.73 2.87
C ARG A 34 -13.52 -7.36 2.19
N VAL A 35 -12.44 -7.31 2.96
CA VAL A 35 -11.08 -7.01 2.49
C VAL A 35 -10.25 -8.28 2.46
N ARG A 36 -9.55 -8.52 1.36
CA ARG A 36 -8.49 -9.55 1.33
C ARG A 36 -7.29 -9.05 2.08
N VAL A 37 -6.80 -9.87 3.02
CA VAL A 37 -5.66 -9.53 3.85
C VAL A 37 -4.58 -10.58 3.71
N SER A 38 -3.35 -10.12 3.68
CA SER A 38 -2.17 -10.96 3.80
C SER A 38 -1.11 -10.30 4.67
N LYS A 39 -0.18 -11.08 5.17
CA LYS A 39 0.98 -10.58 5.91
C LYS A 39 2.27 -11.14 5.31
N VAL A 40 3.34 -10.39 5.45
CA VAL A 40 4.70 -10.88 5.24
C VAL A 40 5.28 -11.25 6.60
N SER A 41 5.83 -12.44 6.74
CA SER A 41 6.42 -12.89 8.01
C SER A 41 7.59 -12.01 8.41
N GLY A 42 7.58 -11.57 9.67
CA GLY A 42 8.65 -10.78 10.28
C GLY A 42 9.49 -11.63 11.23
N THR A 43 10.75 -11.24 11.40
CA THR A 43 11.69 -11.88 12.33
C THR A 43 11.98 -10.93 13.49
N GLY A 44 11.75 -11.38 14.73
CA GLY A 44 12.11 -10.65 15.95
C GLY A 44 10.93 -10.19 16.81
N GLY A 45 11.20 -9.97 18.11
CA GLY A 45 10.19 -9.64 19.12
C GLY A 45 9.65 -8.21 19.07
N SER A 46 10.37 -7.27 18.43
CA SER A 46 9.98 -5.86 18.26
C SER A 46 9.29 -5.57 16.92
N THR A 47 8.73 -6.62 16.28
CA THR A 47 8.04 -6.46 15.00
C THR A 47 6.68 -5.81 15.19
N VAL A 48 6.43 -4.73 14.43
CA VAL A 48 5.13 -4.06 14.26
C VAL A 48 4.72 -4.21 12.80
N TYR A 49 3.47 -4.56 12.56
CA TYR A 49 2.93 -4.78 11.22
C TYR A 49 2.22 -3.53 10.71
N LEU A 50 2.80 -2.85 9.72
CA LEU A 50 2.20 -1.69 9.07
C LEU A 50 1.42 -2.13 7.83
N PRO A 51 0.15 -1.66 7.69
CA PRO A 51 -0.69 -2.04 6.56
C PRO A 51 -0.38 -1.23 5.31
N PHE A 52 -0.39 -1.90 4.15
CA PHE A 52 -0.26 -1.28 2.83
C PHE A 52 -1.33 -1.83 1.90
N TRP A 53 -1.97 -0.97 1.13
CA TRP A 53 -2.76 -1.39 -0.01
C TRP A 53 -1.81 -1.76 -1.16
N LYS A 54 -1.86 -3.02 -1.60
CA LYS A 54 -1.24 -3.50 -2.82
C LYS A 54 -2.32 -3.52 -3.90
N ILE A 55 -2.25 -2.61 -4.85
CA ILE A 55 -3.27 -2.38 -5.87
C ILE A 55 -2.70 -2.71 -7.23
N SER A 56 -3.25 -3.74 -7.90
CA SER A 56 -2.96 -4.02 -9.30
C SER A 56 -3.87 -3.16 -10.17
N ALA A 57 -3.28 -2.35 -11.03
CA ALA A 57 -4.04 -1.42 -11.86
C ALA A 57 -3.39 -1.26 -13.24
N SER A 58 -4.23 -1.09 -14.26
CA SER A 58 -3.83 -0.65 -15.59
C SER A 58 -4.28 0.78 -15.85
N GLY A 59 -3.51 1.53 -16.65
CA GLY A 59 -3.82 2.92 -16.98
C GLY A 59 -4.64 3.04 -18.26
N LYS A 60 -5.68 3.90 -18.22
CA LYS A 60 -6.34 4.44 -19.43
C LYS A 60 -5.84 5.85 -19.68
N GLY A 61 -5.59 6.19 -20.95
CA GLY A 61 -5.03 7.49 -21.32
C GLY A 61 -3.49 7.56 -21.26
N LEU A 62 -2.84 6.50 -20.77
CA LEU A 62 -1.39 6.26 -20.84
C LEU A 62 -1.14 4.78 -21.07
N PRO A 63 -0.06 4.39 -21.78
CA PRO A 63 0.31 2.99 -22.00
C PRO A 63 0.91 2.42 -20.69
N LEU A 64 0.07 2.03 -19.74
CA LEU A 64 0.47 1.48 -18.46
C LEU A 64 -0.30 0.19 -18.17
N HIS A 65 0.20 -0.93 -18.72
CA HIS A 65 -0.42 -2.25 -18.58
C HIS A 65 0.48 -3.22 -17.80
N SER A 66 1.79 -2.97 -17.82
CA SER A 66 2.80 -3.83 -17.21
C SER A 66 3.80 -3.03 -16.38
N PHE A 67 4.62 -3.73 -15.60
CA PHE A 67 5.74 -3.07 -14.92
C PHE A 67 6.79 -2.55 -15.89
N ALA A 68 6.98 -3.19 -17.06
CA ALA A 68 7.82 -2.70 -18.11
C ALA A 68 7.35 -1.33 -18.63
N ASP A 69 6.05 -1.17 -18.85
CA ASP A 69 5.47 0.11 -19.25
C ASP A 69 5.68 1.19 -18.19
N PHE A 70 5.52 0.83 -16.92
CA PHE A 70 5.79 1.76 -15.83
C PHE A 70 7.24 2.27 -15.84
N ILE A 71 8.22 1.37 -16.05
CA ILE A 71 9.64 1.76 -16.13
C ILE A 71 9.87 2.72 -17.29
N ARG A 72 9.33 2.43 -18.48
CA ARG A 72 9.45 3.27 -19.68
C ARG A 72 8.79 4.63 -19.46
N LEU A 73 7.53 4.61 -19.02
CA LEU A 73 6.71 5.82 -18.80
C LEU A 73 7.32 6.75 -17.75
N THR A 74 7.85 6.20 -16.68
CA THR A 74 8.43 6.98 -15.57
C THR A 74 9.91 7.27 -15.76
N ASN A 75 10.50 6.76 -16.84
CA ASN A 75 11.91 6.91 -17.19
C ASN A 75 12.85 6.46 -16.05
N GLN A 76 12.53 5.32 -15.41
CA GLN A 76 13.38 4.80 -14.35
C GLN A 76 14.73 4.32 -14.90
N PRO A 77 15.85 4.52 -14.18
CA PRO A 77 17.18 4.06 -14.57
C PRO A 77 17.31 2.53 -14.37
N ARG A 78 16.48 1.77 -15.05
CA ARG A 78 16.39 0.31 -14.94
C ARG A 78 16.23 -0.30 -16.32
N VAL A 79 17.01 -1.34 -16.59
CA VAL A 79 16.89 -2.10 -17.84
C VAL A 79 15.59 -2.92 -17.78
N VAL A 80 14.74 -2.72 -18.77
CA VAL A 80 13.52 -3.52 -18.93
C VAL A 80 13.91 -4.94 -19.34
N ARG A 81 13.42 -5.92 -18.58
CA ARG A 81 13.62 -7.34 -18.86
C ARG A 81 12.33 -7.95 -19.39
N ARG A 82 12.46 -9.05 -20.13
CA ARG A 82 11.30 -9.73 -20.75
C ARG A 82 10.23 -10.16 -19.73
N GLU A 83 10.65 -10.57 -18.53
CA GLU A 83 9.70 -10.97 -17.47
C GLU A 83 8.81 -9.81 -17.02
N MET A 84 9.31 -8.57 -17.12
CA MET A 84 8.57 -7.37 -16.69
C MET A 84 7.45 -7.00 -17.67
N GLU A 85 7.50 -7.46 -18.91
CA GLU A 85 6.44 -7.23 -19.91
C GLU A 85 5.12 -7.92 -19.52
N ASN A 86 5.24 -9.06 -18.85
CA ASN A 86 4.09 -9.84 -18.38
C ASN A 86 3.81 -9.63 -16.89
N GLN A 87 4.60 -8.81 -16.21
CA GLN A 87 4.39 -8.51 -14.80
C GLN A 87 3.35 -7.41 -14.66
N GLU A 88 2.26 -7.71 -13.95
CA GLU A 88 1.25 -6.71 -13.60
C GLU A 88 1.85 -5.52 -12.86
N MET A 89 1.38 -4.34 -13.19
CA MET A 89 1.74 -3.14 -12.45
C MET A 89 1.06 -3.10 -11.09
N ARG A 90 1.83 -3.03 -10.03
CA ARG A 90 1.35 -2.99 -8.64
C ARG A 90 1.76 -1.71 -7.97
N PHE A 91 0.78 -0.98 -7.49
CA PHE A 91 0.98 0.19 -6.65
C PHE A 91 0.95 -0.22 -5.18
N TRP A 92 1.91 0.29 -4.42
CA TRP A 92 1.98 0.11 -2.98
C TRP A 92 1.67 1.43 -2.30
N VAL A 93 0.62 1.45 -1.51
CA VAL A 93 0.11 2.66 -0.86
C VAL A 93 0.00 2.42 0.63
N PRO A 94 0.64 3.23 1.51
CA PRO A 94 0.41 3.13 2.94
C PRO A 94 -1.09 3.18 3.25
N ALA A 95 -1.60 2.20 3.96
CA ALA A 95 -3.01 2.13 4.34
C ALA A 95 -3.28 2.90 5.65
N PHE A 96 -2.45 3.87 5.95
CA PHE A 96 -2.54 4.71 7.12
C PHE A 96 -2.22 6.16 6.79
N LYS A 97 -2.87 7.07 7.49
CA LYS A 97 -2.63 8.50 7.38
C LYS A 97 -1.24 8.84 7.91
N ILE A 98 -0.51 9.65 7.16
CA ILE A 98 0.83 10.14 7.50
C ILE A 98 1.07 11.44 6.72
N ARG A 99 2.09 12.21 7.11
CA ARG A 99 2.45 13.45 6.41
C ARG A 99 2.61 13.21 4.90
N PRO A 100 2.04 14.08 4.02
CA PRO A 100 1.99 13.86 2.57
C PRO A 100 3.34 13.55 1.92
N LYS A 101 4.42 14.24 2.36
CA LYS A 101 5.77 13.98 1.86
C LYS A 101 6.25 12.56 2.16
N VAL A 102 5.98 12.07 3.37
CA VAL A 102 6.37 10.70 3.78
C VAL A 102 5.51 9.67 3.05
N PHE A 103 4.20 9.92 2.96
CA PHE A 103 3.26 9.09 2.20
C PHE A 103 3.72 8.87 0.76
N LEU A 104 4.00 9.96 0.03
CA LEU A 104 4.43 9.89 -1.37
C LEU A 104 5.79 9.23 -1.53
N ASN A 105 6.73 9.46 -0.61
CA ASN A 105 8.04 8.81 -0.64
C ASN A 105 7.93 7.29 -0.44
N LEU A 106 7.17 6.84 0.56
CA LEU A 106 6.93 5.42 0.80
C LEU A 106 6.24 4.77 -0.40
N SER A 107 5.13 5.35 -0.85
CA SER A 107 4.37 4.83 -1.99
C SER A 107 5.26 4.70 -3.23
N ARG A 108 6.04 5.74 -3.56
CA ARG A 108 6.98 5.72 -4.68
C ARG A 108 8.04 4.63 -4.52
N GLN A 109 8.69 4.57 -3.36
CA GLN A 109 9.79 3.62 -3.12
C GLN A 109 9.32 2.17 -3.26
N PHE A 110 8.19 1.83 -2.64
CA PHE A 110 7.64 0.48 -2.72
C PHE A 110 7.11 0.15 -4.12
N THR A 111 6.45 1.11 -4.78
CA THR A 111 5.92 0.95 -6.14
C THR A 111 7.05 0.78 -7.17
N VAL A 112 8.09 1.62 -7.13
CA VAL A 112 9.23 1.51 -8.08
C VAL A 112 10.03 0.24 -7.86
N SER A 113 10.18 -0.19 -6.61
CA SER A 113 10.95 -1.39 -6.27
C SER A 113 10.29 -2.66 -6.81
N GLN A 114 8.95 -2.75 -6.79
CA GLN A 114 8.20 -3.99 -7.05
C GLN A 114 8.81 -5.19 -6.30
N HIS A 115 9.21 -4.94 -5.05
CA HIS A 115 9.84 -5.99 -4.26
C HIS A 115 8.93 -7.23 -4.17
N ASN A 116 9.50 -8.40 -4.42
CA ASN A 116 8.76 -9.64 -4.37
C ASN A 116 8.66 -10.12 -2.92
N PHE A 117 7.73 -9.52 -2.18
CA PHE A 117 7.34 -10.04 -0.89
C PHE A 117 6.63 -11.40 -1.07
N HIS A 118 6.80 -12.31 -0.15
CA HIS A 118 6.09 -13.59 -0.10
C HIS A 118 5.00 -13.51 0.98
N PRO A 119 3.83 -12.92 0.68
CA PRO A 119 2.76 -12.77 1.66
C PRO A 119 2.00 -14.07 1.85
N GLU A 120 1.64 -14.34 3.09
CA GLU A 120 0.74 -15.42 3.50
C GLU A 120 -0.67 -14.86 3.67
N GLU A 121 -1.70 -15.59 3.23
CA GLU A 121 -3.12 -15.20 3.40
C GLU A 121 -3.55 -15.38 4.86
N MET A 122 -3.09 -14.51 5.72
CA MET A 122 -3.49 -14.46 7.13
C MET A 122 -3.33 -13.05 7.70
N ILE A 123 -4.01 -12.81 8.80
CA ILE A 123 -3.94 -11.56 9.56
C ILE A 123 -2.90 -11.71 10.67
N PRO A 124 -2.00 -10.73 10.89
CA PRO A 124 -1.13 -10.77 12.05
C PRO A 124 -1.97 -10.76 13.34
N LYS A 125 -1.56 -11.53 14.35
CA LYS A 125 -2.33 -11.66 15.61
C LYS A 125 -2.00 -10.59 16.64
N LYS A 126 -0.85 -9.91 16.51
CA LYS A 126 -0.37 -8.92 17.47
C LYS A 126 0.39 -7.80 16.77
N ASN A 127 0.50 -6.66 17.43
CA ASN A 127 1.29 -5.50 17.00
C ASN A 127 0.89 -4.98 15.61
N LEU A 128 -0.42 -4.94 15.32
CA LEU A 128 -0.94 -4.34 14.10
C LEU A 128 -1.03 -2.82 14.27
N TYR A 129 -0.55 -2.11 13.27
CA TYR A 129 -0.86 -0.70 13.14
C TYR A 129 -2.25 -0.56 12.48
N PRO A 130 -3.09 0.38 12.92
CA PRO A 130 -4.45 0.52 12.40
C PRO A 130 -4.47 0.95 10.94
N VAL A 131 -5.48 0.50 10.21
CA VAL A 131 -5.78 0.96 8.86
C VAL A 131 -6.62 2.22 8.98
N THR A 132 -6.05 3.37 8.67
CA THR A 132 -6.73 4.68 8.79
C THR A 132 -6.94 5.37 7.44
N LEU A 133 -6.46 4.78 6.34
CA LEU A 133 -6.68 5.23 4.97
C LEU A 133 -7.50 4.17 4.21
N PRO A 134 -8.72 4.51 3.77
CA PRO A 134 -9.56 3.57 3.02
C PRO A 134 -9.00 3.26 1.63
N GLN A 135 -9.43 2.11 1.07
CA GLN A 135 -9.03 1.68 -0.27
C GLN A 135 -9.36 2.73 -1.33
N SER A 136 -10.50 3.38 -1.23
CA SER A 136 -10.93 4.41 -2.19
C SER A 136 -9.96 5.59 -2.26
N GLU A 137 -9.47 6.07 -1.12
CA GLU A 137 -8.46 7.15 -1.06
C GLU A 137 -7.09 6.67 -1.57
N ALA A 138 -6.73 5.42 -1.28
CA ALA A 138 -5.53 4.82 -1.83
C ALA A 138 -5.56 4.77 -3.36
N VAL A 139 -6.69 4.39 -3.96
CA VAL A 139 -6.91 4.42 -5.43
C VAL A 139 -6.79 5.84 -5.98
N GLN A 140 -7.37 6.85 -5.33
CA GLN A 140 -7.26 8.24 -5.75
C GLN A 140 -5.81 8.74 -5.75
N SER A 141 -4.95 8.21 -4.89
CA SER A 141 -3.56 8.60 -4.81
C SER A 141 -2.67 8.08 -5.95
N LEU A 142 -3.14 7.11 -6.76
CA LEU A 142 -2.32 6.47 -7.80
C LEU A 142 -1.76 7.45 -8.83
N LYS A 143 -2.52 8.47 -9.22
CA LYS A 143 -2.04 9.53 -10.11
C LYS A 143 -0.85 10.30 -9.52
N MET A 144 -0.92 10.63 -8.24
CA MET A 144 0.15 11.34 -7.55
C MET A 144 1.40 10.46 -7.38
N ILE A 145 1.20 9.17 -7.14
CA ILE A 145 2.30 8.20 -7.04
C ILE A 145 3.00 8.06 -8.39
N LEU A 146 2.24 7.93 -9.48
CA LEU A 146 2.78 7.88 -10.85
C LEU A 146 3.58 9.14 -11.16
N ALA A 147 3.01 10.32 -10.90
CA ALA A 147 3.68 11.61 -11.09
C ALA A 147 4.97 11.72 -10.25
N GLY A 148 4.91 11.27 -8.99
CA GLY A 148 6.05 11.25 -8.07
C GLY A 148 7.15 10.27 -8.47
N ALA A 149 6.81 9.18 -9.15
CA ALA A 149 7.75 8.20 -9.67
C ALA A 149 8.43 8.66 -10.97
N THR A 150 7.79 9.57 -11.72
CA THR A 150 8.28 10.02 -13.03
C THR A 150 9.50 10.93 -12.88
N LEU A 151 10.62 10.58 -13.52
CA LEU A 151 11.85 11.37 -13.52
C LEU A 151 11.75 12.54 -14.51
N ASN A 152 11.26 12.29 -15.72
CA ASN A 152 10.99 13.34 -16.70
C ASN A 152 9.51 13.75 -16.65
N LYS A 153 9.20 14.73 -15.84
CA LYS A 153 7.82 15.17 -15.60
C LYS A 153 7.11 15.69 -16.85
N LYS A 154 7.83 16.21 -17.84
CA LYS A 154 7.24 16.78 -19.06
C LYS A 154 6.47 15.75 -19.88
N ASP A 155 6.85 14.47 -19.79
CA ASP A 155 6.26 13.40 -20.59
C ASP A 155 4.94 12.86 -19.99
N VAL A 156 4.74 13.00 -18.69
CA VAL A 156 3.61 12.41 -17.97
C VAL A 156 2.63 13.45 -17.41
N LEU A 157 3.12 14.56 -16.83
CA LEU A 157 2.26 15.53 -16.16
C LEU A 157 1.14 16.11 -17.05
N PRO A 158 1.37 16.44 -18.34
CA PRO A 158 0.31 16.99 -19.20
C PRO A 158 -0.84 15.98 -19.42
N HIS A 159 -0.56 14.69 -19.34
CA HIS A 159 -1.54 13.62 -19.59
C HIS A 159 -2.30 13.20 -18.33
N LEU A 160 -1.76 13.46 -17.13
CA LEU A 160 -2.33 13.01 -15.86
C LEU A 160 -3.81 13.38 -15.62
N PRO A 161 -4.32 14.55 -16.05
CA PRO A 161 -5.74 14.87 -15.88
C PRO A 161 -6.65 13.84 -16.56
N ASN A 162 -6.24 13.33 -17.73
CA ASN A 162 -7.01 12.40 -18.55
C ASN A 162 -6.74 10.92 -18.23
N VAL A 163 -5.82 10.63 -17.30
CA VAL A 163 -5.53 9.27 -16.87
C VAL A 163 -6.61 8.79 -15.91
N SER A 164 -7.08 7.59 -16.12
CA SER A 164 -7.84 6.81 -15.13
C SER A 164 -7.20 5.44 -14.92
N PHE A 165 -7.53 4.79 -13.83
CA PHE A 165 -7.01 3.47 -13.52
C PHE A 165 -8.15 2.45 -13.47
N ASP A 166 -8.00 1.35 -14.19
CA ASP A 166 -8.82 0.16 -14.02
C ASP A 166 -8.18 -0.70 -12.93
N ILE A 167 -8.88 -0.83 -11.82
CA ILE A 167 -8.41 -1.61 -10.68
C ILE A 167 -8.75 -3.08 -10.92
N MET A 168 -7.73 -3.91 -11.09
CA MET A 168 -7.88 -5.34 -11.34
C MET A 168 -7.94 -6.12 -10.03
N ASP A 169 -7.12 -5.72 -9.06
CA ASP A 169 -7.02 -6.36 -7.76
C ASP A 169 -6.56 -5.39 -6.67
N SER A 170 -7.01 -5.63 -5.43
CA SER A 170 -6.55 -4.92 -4.26
C SER A 170 -6.50 -5.87 -3.05
N THR A 171 -5.38 -5.83 -2.36
CA THR A 171 -5.13 -6.63 -1.15
C THR A 171 -4.49 -5.74 -0.09
N LEU A 172 -4.96 -5.84 1.14
CA LEU A 172 -4.33 -5.22 2.30
C LEU A 172 -3.18 -6.12 2.77
N VAL A 173 -1.95 -5.63 2.67
CA VAL A 173 -0.75 -6.39 3.03
C VAL A 173 -0.11 -5.79 4.27
N TYR A 174 0.01 -6.56 5.33
CA TYR A 174 0.75 -6.18 6.52
C TYR A 174 2.23 -6.51 6.35
N LEU A 175 3.06 -5.46 6.34
CA LEU A 175 4.52 -5.58 6.21
C LEU A 175 5.18 -5.46 7.58
N PRO A 176 6.19 -6.30 7.88
CA PRO A 176 6.91 -6.24 9.13
C PRO A 176 7.89 -5.06 9.16
N PHE A 177 7.82 -4.27 10.21
CA PHE A 177 8.76 -3.22 10.55
C PHE A 177 9.34 -3.51 11.93
N THR A 178 10.62 -3.27 12.12
CA THR A 178 11.29 -3.37 13.41
C THR A 178 11.17 -2.02 14.14
N ASP A 179 10.58 -2.03 15.33
CA ASP A 179 10.53 -0.85 16.21
C ASP A 179 11.88 -0.67 16.92
N THR A 180 12.57 0.44 16.66
CA THR A 180 13.85 0.81 17.30
C THR A 180 13.67 1.84 18.40
N GLY A 181 12.43 2.16 18.79
CA GLY A 181 12.09 3.22 19.73
C GLY A 181 11.81 4.58 19.07
N HIS A 182 12.63 5.01 18.13
CA HIS A 182 12.46 6.28 17.39
C HIS A 182 11.94 6.11 15.97
N GLU A 183 12.25 4.99 15.35
CA GLU A 183 11.91 4.69 13.95
C GLU A 183 11.33 3.28 13.80
N MET A 184 10.50 3.12 12.79
CA MET A 184 10.05 1.85 12.26
C MET A 184 10.88 1.51 11.02
N ILE A 185 11.67 0.44 11.05
CA ILE A 185 12.59 0.06 9.97
C ILE A 185 12.03 -1.15 9.21
N GLN A 186 11.85 -1.01 7.90
CA GLN A 186 11.57 -2.11 6.99
C GLN A 186 12.89 -2.57 6.35
N GLN A 187 13.37 -3.74 6.76
CA GLN A 187 14.72 -4.21 6.42
C GLN A 187 14.88 -4.55 4.93
N GLN A 188 13.92 -5.25 4.31
CA GLN A 188 14.00 -5.65 2.91
C GLN A 188 14.03 -4.47 1.95
N MET A 189 13.30 -3.39 2.29
CA MET A 189 13.25 -2.16 1.52
C MET A 189 14.30 -1.13 1.93
N ARG A 190 15.03 -1.38 3.02
CA ARG A 190 16.01 -0.46 3.60
C ARG A 190 15.42 0.94 3.79
N THR A 191 14.20 1.00 4.30
CA THR A 191 13.49 2.26 4.55
C THR A 191 13.09 2.36 6.00
N SER A 192 13.02 3.59 6.52
CA SER A 192 12.53 3.87 7.86
C SER A 192 11.43 4.92 7.87
N ILE A 193 10.60 4.87 8.89
CA ILE A 193 9.55 5.83 9.18
C ILE A 193 9.75 6.33 10.61
N ASN A 194 9.88 7.64 10.78
CA ASN A 194 9.95 8.22 12.11
C ASN A 194 8.59 8.05 12.84
N LYS A 195 8.61 7.59 14.08
CA LYS A 195 7.41 7.32 14.89
C LYS A 195 6.54 8.56 15.10
N ASN A 196 7.15 9.72 15.30
CA ASN A 196 6.40 10.98 15.41
C ASN A 196 5.59 11.29 14.15
N SER A 197 6.05 10.83 12.97
CA SER A 197 5.28 10.98 11.73
C SER A 197 4.06 10.08 11.68
N LEU A 198 4.13 8.88 12.25
CA LEU A 198 2.98 7.97 12.41
C LEU A 198 1.98 8.51 13.43
N GLU A 199 2.45 8.98 14.58
CA GLU A 199 1.59 9.57 15.60
C GLU A 199 0.89 10.84 15.11
N PHE A 200 1.61 11.69 14.36
CA PHE A 200 1.01 12.87 13.74
C PHE A 200 -0.09 12.48 12.75
N GLY A 201 0.12 11.43 11.95
CA GLY A 201 -0.86 10.93 10.98
C GLY A 201 -2.18 10.53 11.62
N ARG A 202 -2.16 10.00 12.83
CA ARG A 202 -3.37 9.61 13.59
C ARG A 202 -4.21 10.79 14.08
N ARG A 203 -3.67 12.02 14.01
CA ARG A 203 -4.36 13.26 14.41
C ARG A 203 -4.94 14.01 13.20
N LEU A 204 -4.66 13.53 11.98
CA LEU A 204 -5.24 14.03 10.71
C LEU A 204 -6.63 13.41 10.47
#